data_d8fed3a31fbd17ed08fdf7fee4e9c83a
#
_entry.id   d8fed3a31fbd17ed08fdf7fee4e9c83a
#
_cell.length_a   1.000
_cell.length_b   1.000
_cell.length_c   1.000
_cell.angle_alpha   90.00
_cell.angle_beta   90.00
_cell.angle_gamma   90.00
#
_symmetry.space_group_name_H-M   'P 1'
#
loop_
_entity.id
_entity.type
_entity.pdbx_description
1 polymer ?
#
loop_
_entity_poly.entity_id
_entity_poly.type
_entity_poly.pdbx_seq_one_letter_code
_entity_poly.pdbx_strand_id
1 'polypeptide(L)'
;EVLPSEQSCIDMGLKYVNNDACYPSLIVVGQIMEALLSGRYDLHKVAVVITQTGGGCRATNYIGFIRRALEKAGLEYIPVLSLSLSGIEKNSGFKITPKFAVKAVQAAMYGDLFMRVVYRTRPYEVNHGETDALHKKWEDKLCAELADNKFGMKRYKNNLRKIVEEFDAIPVKDIKKPRVGIVGEILVKFSPTANNDLVNLLESEGAEAVMPDLVDFFLYGFRNSTFKAEKLGFKKSSVILSTIGIK
;
A
#
# COMPACT_ATOMS: atom_id res chain seq x y z
N GLU A 1 -1.69 -13.23 4.54
CA GLU A 1 -0.74 -12.80 5.57
C GLU A 1 0.06 -11.59 5.08
N VAL A 2 0.27 -10.61 5.94
CA VAL A 2 1.16 -9.46 5.68
C VAL A 2 2.57 -9.91 6.06
N LEU A 3 3.50 -9.85 5.11
CA LEU A 3 4.90 -10.19 5.37
C LEU A 3 5.58 -9.06 6.15
N PRO A 4 6.45 -9.38 7.15
CA PRO A 4 7.21 -8.37 7.85
C PRO A 4 8.13 -7.62 6.85
N SER A 5 8.47 -6.39 7.20
CA SER A 5 9.42 -5.57 6.46
C SER A 5 10.52 -5.16 7.44
N GLU A 6 11.65 -5.83 7.38
CA GLU A 6 12.79 -5.67 8.28
C GLU A 6 14.09 -5.56 7.48
N GLN A 7 15.19 -5.22 8.13
CA GLN A 7 16.51 -5.16 7.48
C GLN A 7 16.90 -6.51 6.85
N SER A 8 16.52 -7.61 7.47
CA SER A 8 16.76 -8.97 6.93
C SER A 8 16.15 -9.19 5.54
N CYS A 9 14.99 -8.56 5.27
CA CYS A 9 14.38 -8.62 3.94
C CYS A 9 15.26 -7.90 2.89
N ILE A 10 15.89 -6.80 3.24
CA ILE A 10 16.81 -6.08 2.35
C ILE A 10 18.03 -6.95 2.06
N ASP A 11 18.63 -7.52 3.10
CA ASP A 11 19.80 -8.41 2.99
C ASP A 11 19.48 -9.67 2.16
N MET A 12 18.28 -10.23 2.34
CA MET A 12 17.79 -11.32 1.52
C MET A 12 17.59 -10.91 0.06
N GLY A 13 17.02 -9.73 -0.18
CA GLY A 13 16.85 -9.17 -1.52
C GLY A 13 18.16 -9.01 -2.28
N LEU A 14 19.22 -8.55 -1.61
CA LEU A 14 20.56 -8.39 -2.19
C LEU A 14 21.20 -9.71 -2.65
N LYS A 15 20.77 -10.86 -2.11
CA LYS A 15 21.26 -12.18 -2.55
C LYS A 15 20.68 -12.61 -3.91
N TYR A 16 19.46 -12.13 -4.22
CA TYR A 16 18.70 -12.61 -5.38
C TYR A 16 18.51 -11.56 -6.48
N VAL A 17 18.55 -10.29 -6.13
CA VAL A 17 18.36 -9.16 -7.06
C VAL A 17 19.67 -8.37 -7.16
N ASN A 18 19.98 -7.87 -8.35
CA ASN A 18 21.11 -6.98 -8.54
C ASN A 18 20.90 -5.68 -7.74
N ASN A 19 21.94 -5.22 -7.03
CA ASN A 19 21.92 -3.96 -6.27
C ASN A 19 21.71 -2.70 -7.13
N ASP A 20 21.91 -2.78 -8.44
CA ASP A 20 21.56 -1.72 -9.40
C ASP A 20 20.06 -1.65 -9.73
N ALA A 21 19.25 -2.62 -9.25
CA ALA A 21 17.81 -2.57 -9.37
C ALA A 21 17.23 -1.49 -8.44
N CYS A 22 15.98 -1.08 -8.72
CA CYS A 22 15.35 -0.10 -7.85
C CYS A 22 15.15 -0.66 -6.44
N TYR A 23 15.36 0.16 -5.41
CA TYR A 23 15.31 -0.25 -4.01
C TYR A 23 14.02 -1.00 -3.61
N PRO A 24 12.81 -0.58 -4.02
CA PRO A 24 11.60 -1.35 -3.77
C PRO A 24 11.65 -2.81 -4.26
N SER A 25 12.37 -3.10 -5.36
CA SER A 25 12.48 -4.47 -5.84
C SER A 25 13.30 -5.36 -4.91
N LEU A 26 14.32 -4.80 -4.26
CA LEU A 26 15.12 -5.51 -3.26
C LEU A 26 14.25 -5.91 -2.06
N ILE A 27 13.47 -4.96 -1.54
CA ILE A 27 12.58 -5.19 -0.39
C ILE A 27 11.53 -6.24 -0.73
N VAL A 28 10.79 -6.05 -1.84
CA VAL A 28 9.68 -6.95 -2.20
C VAL A 28 10.15 -8.37 -2.48
N VAL A 29 11.23 -8.52 -3.25
CA VAL A 29 11.81 -9.86 -3.52
C VAL A 29 12.37 -10.46 -2.24
N GLY A 30 13.03 -9.65 -1.41
CA GLY A 30 13.58 -10.10 -0.13
C GLY A 30 12.51 -10.60 0.84
N GLN A 31 11.40 -9.86 1.02
CA GLN A 31 10.27 -10.28 1.84
C GLN A 31 9.70 -11.64 1.39
N ILE A 32 9.51 -11.81 0.09
CA ILE A 32 8.98 -13.05 -0.48
C ILE A 32 9.97 -14.20 -0.25
N MET A 33 11.25 -14.00 -0.57
CA MET A 33 12.26 -15.05 -0.42
C MET A 33 12.50 -15.41 1.04
N GLU A 34 12.53 -14.44 1.95
CA GLU A 34 12.66 -14.70 3.38
C GLU A 34 11.47 -15.50 3.92
N ALA A 35 10.25 -15.15 3.53
CA ALA A 35 9.06 -15.89 3.90
C ALA A 35 9.12 -17.35 3.40
N LEU A 36 9.44 -17.55 2.14
CA LEU A 36 9.50 -18.90 1.54
C LEU A 36 10.62 -19.76 2.15
N LEU A 37 11.77 -19.16 2.46
CA LEU A 37 12.92 -19.87 3.04
C LEU A 37 12.87 -20.00 4.56
N SER A 38 11.86 -19.41 5.22
CA SER A 38 11.71 -19.43 6.69
C SER A 38 11.36 -20.79 7.28
N GLY A 39 10.95 -21.76 6.47
CA GLY A 39 10.41 -23.05 6.94
C GLY A 39 9.01 -22.99 7.55
N ARG A 40 8.37 -21.82 7.60
CA ARG A 40 7.01 -21.63 8.18
C ARG A 40 5.88 -22.12 7.28
N TYR A 41 6.14 -22.29 5.99
CA TYR A 41 5.12 -22.60 4.99
C TYR A 41 5.39 -23.95 4.32
N ASP A 42 4.31 -24.68 4.02
CA ASP A 42 4.36 -25.82 3.11
C ASP A 42 4.48 -25.29 1.67
N LEU A 43 5.68 -25.34 1.10
CA LEU A 43 6.00 -24.76 -0.20
C LEU A 43 5.20 -25.34 -1.36
N HIS A 44 4.60 -26.54 -1.19
CA HIS A 44 3.69 -27.14 -2.18
C HIS A 44 2.25 -26.58 -2.12
N LYS A 45 1.94 -25.77 -1.11
CA LYS A 45 0.61 -25.16 -0.91
C LYS A 45 0.60 -23.65 -0.96
N VAL A 46 1.69 -23.02 -1.41
CA VAL A 46 1.81 -21.57 -1.51
C VAL A 46 1.85 -21.12 -2.96
N ALA A 47 1.45 -19.88 -3.17
CA ALA A 47 1.62 -19.14 -4.41
C ALA A 47 2.03 -17.71 -4.07
N VAL A 48 2.89 -17.12 -4.88
CA VAL A 48 3.26 -15.72 -4.78
C VAL A 48 2.30 -14.89 -5.63
N VAL A 49 1.79 -13.79 -5.07
CA VAL A 49 0.92 -12.85 -5.78
C VAL A 49 1.55 -11.48 -5.73
N ILE A 50 1.67 -10.82 -6.87
CA ILE A 50 2.21 -9.46 -6.96
C ILE A 50 1.40 -8.62 -7.95
N THR A 51 1.32 -7.31 -7.70
CA THR A 51 0.75 -6.37 -8.66
C THR A 51 1.76 -6.05 -9.76
N GLN A 52 1.26 -5.77 -10.96
CA GLN A 52 2.07 -5.40 -12.12
C GLN A 52 1.49 -4.12 -12.74
N THR A 53 2.28 -3.05 -12.75
CA THR A 53 1.78 -1.70 -13.13
C THR A 53 1.52 -1.52 -14.62
N GLY A 54 2.27 -2.23 -15.47
CA GLY A 54 2.10 -2.16 -16.93
C GLY A 54 2.60 -0.88 -17.60
N GLY A 55 3.32 -0.03 -16.87
CA GLY A 55 3.89 1.22 -17.39
C GLY A 55 5.41 1.16 -17.57
N GLY A 56 6.03 2.31 -17.75
CA GLY A 56 7.50 2.47 -17.83
C GLY A 56 8.23 2.29 -16.50
N CYS A 57 7.52 2.02 -15.41
CA CYS A 57 8.09 1.74 -14.10
C CYS A 57 8.69 0.33 -14.05
N ARG A 58 9.81 0.16 -13.34
CA ARG A 58 10.42 -1.16 -13.13
C ARG A 58 9.54 -2.13 -12.35
N ALA A 59 8.56 -1.65 -11.59
CA ALA A 59 7.54 -2.48 -10.93
C ALA A 59 6.76 -3.39 -11.91
N THR A 60 6.70 -3.04 -13.18
CA THR A 60 6.18 -3.92 -14.23
C THR A 60 6.94 -5.24 -14.32
N ASN A 61 8.24 -5.25 -13.98
CA ASN A 61 9.12 -6.43 -14.10
C ASN A 61 9.48 -7.09 -12.76
N TYR A 62 8.89 -6.70 -11.64
CA TYR A 62 9.18 -7.37 -10.35
C TYR A 62 8.83 -8.86 -10.39
N ILE A 63 7.80 -9.23 -11.13
CA ILE A 63 7.46 -10.65 -11.35
C ILE A 63 8.62 -11.44 -11.97
N GLY A 64 9.36 -10.83 -12.91
CA GLY A 64 10.56 -11.44 -13.51
C GLY A 64 11.70 -11.60 -12.51
N PHE A 65 11.88 -10.63 -11.60
CA PHE A 65 12.86 -10.75 -10.52
C PHE A 65 12.50 -11.84 -9.52
N ILE A 66 11.22 -11.95 -9.15
CA ILE A 66 10.73 -13.02 -8.26
C ILE A 66 10.94 -14.38 -8.89
N ARG A 67 10.55 -14.59 -10.15
CA ARG A 67 10.73 -15.85 -10.86
C ARG A 67 12.21 -16.25 -10.92
N ARG A 68 13.11 -15.32 -11.22
CA ARG A 68 14.55 -15.57 -11.21
C ARG A 68 15.10 -15.86 -9.82
N ALA A 69 14.57 -15.21 -8.78
CA ALA A 69 14.94 -15.50 -7.41
C ALA A 69 14.53 -16.90 -6.99
N LEU A 70 13.30 -17.32 -7.36
CA LEU A 70 12.81 -18.68 -7.12
C LEU A 70 13.66 -19.73 -7.85
N GLU A 71 14.01 -19.50 -9.13
CA GLU A 71 14.89 -20.38 -9.91
C GLU A 71 16.27 -20.55 -9.22
N LYS A 72 16.88 -19.44 -8.80
CA LYS A 72 18.16 -19.48 -8.06
C LYS A 72 18.08 -20.24 -6.73
N ALA A 73 16.90 -20.30 -6.13
CA ALA A 73 16.66 -21.00 -4.86
C ALA A 73 16.19 -22.46 -5.05
N GLY A 74 16.02 -22.95 -6.29
CA GLY A 74 15.44 -24.27 -6.57
C GLY A 74 13.94 -24.36 -6.24
N LEU A 75 13.23 -23.23 -6.31
CA LEU A 75 11.82 -23.09 -5.96
C LEU A 75 10.96 -22.68 -7.16
N GLU A 76 11.41 -22.94 -8.38
CA GLU A 76 10.74 -22.56 -9.63
C GLU A 76 9.34 -23.18 -9.80
N TYR A 77 9.04 -24.24 -9.06
CA TYR A 77 7.73 -24.87 -9.03
C TYR A 77 6.66 -24.05 -8.31
N ILE A 78 7.06 -23.04 -7.52
CA ILE A 78 6.12 -22.15 -6.83
C ILE A 78 5.48 -21.20 -7.85
N PRO A 79 4.14 -21.19 -8.00
CA PRO A 79 3.48 -20.33 -8.97
C PRO A 79 3.55 -18.86 -8.54
N VAL A 80 3.86 -18.00 -9.51
CA VAL A 80 3.87 -16.54 -9.35
C VAL A 80 2.74 -15.95 -10.20
N LEU A 81 1.76 -15.35 -9.53
CA LEU A 81 0.58 -14.76 -10.14
C LEU A 81 0.72 -13.24 -10.22
N SER A 82 0.48 -12.68 -11.39
CA SER A 82 0.46 -11.23 -11.62
C SER A 82 -0.97 -10.69 -11.53
N LEU A 83 -1.17 -9.68 -10.71
CA LEU A 83 -2.39 -8.88 -10.69
C LEU A 83 -2.18 -7.63 -11.54
N SER A 84 -2.59 -7.68 -12.81
CA SER A 84 -2.43 -6.57 -13.74
C SER A 84 -3.78 -6.08 -14.25
N LEU A 85 -4.07 -4.79 -14.05
CA LEU A 85 -5.22 -4.13 -14.65
C LEU A 85 -5.08 -3.94 -16.17
N SER A 86 -3.84 -3.98 -16.67
CA SER A 86 -3.53 -3.86 -18.11
C SER A 86 -3.58 -5.20 -18.85
N GLY A 87 -3.83 -6.31 -18.17
CA GLY A 87 -3.95 -7.63 -18.77
C GLY A 87 -2.64 -8.17 -19.39
N ILE A 88 -1.47 -7.77 -18.83
CA ILE A 88 -0.16 -8.19 -19.33
C ILE A 88 0.00 -9.71 -19.23
N GLU A 89 -0.46 -10.30 -18.14
CA GLU A 89 -0.48 -11.75 -17.96
C GLU A 89 -1.90 -12.24 -17.69
N LYS A 90 -2.23 -13.41 -18.28
CA LYS A 90 -3.51 -14.09 -18.02
C LYS A 90 -3.28 -15.13 -16.94
N ASN A 91 -3.84 -14.91 -15.75
CA ASN A 91 -3.80 -15.87 -14.66
C ASN A 91 -5.12 -16.64 -14.59
N SER A 92 -5.08 -17.96 -14.63
CA SER A 92 -6.26 -18.81 -14.56
C SER A 92 -6.76 -18.99 -13.12
N GLY A 93 -5.90 -18.77 -12.11
CA GLY A 93 -6.17 -19.11 -10.71
C GLY A 93 -6.77 -18.00 -9.84
N PHE A 94 -6.68 -16.72 -10.25
CA PHE A 94 -7.16 -15.59 -9.46
C PHE A 94 -8.05 -14.66 -10.28
N LYS A 95 -9.28 -14.46 -9.82
CA LYS A 95 -10.23 -13.53 -10.45
C LYS A 95 -10.56 -12.38 -9.52
N ILE A 96 -10.34 -11.15 -9.98
CA ILE A 96 -10.80 -9.96 -9.28
C ILE A 96 -12.30 -9.86 -9.45
N THR A 97 -13.05 -10.14 -8.40
CA THR A 97 -14.51 -9.97 -8.40
C THR A 97 -14.88 -8.51 -8.12
N PRO A 98 -16.04 -8.01 -8.59
CA PRO A 98 -16.50 -6.67 -8.24
C PRO A 98 -16.58 -6.44 -6.71
N LYS A 99 -16.96 -7.45 -5.95
CA LYS A 99 -16.97 -7.39 -4.48
C LYS A 99 -15.56 -7.16 -3.91
N PHE A 100 -14.57 -7.90 -4.42
CA PHE A 100 -13.18 -7.75 -4.01
C PHE A 100 -12.67 -6.34 -4.34
N ALA A 101 -12.94 -5.86 -5.56
CA ALA A 101 -12.52 -4.52 -5.98
C ALA A 101 -13.09 -3.41 -5.08
N VAL A 102 -14.39 -3.47 -4.75
CA VAL A 102 -15.01 -2.50 -3.84
C VAL A 102 -14.39 -2.56 -2.45
N LYS A 103 -14.15 -3.74 -1.88
CA LYS A 103 -13.49 -3.91 -0.59
C LYS A 103 -12.07 -3.34 -0.60
N ALA A 104 -11.30 -3.62 -1.65
CA ALA A 104 -9.93 -3.13 -1.78
C ALA A 104 -9.87 -1.58 -1.83
N VAL A 105 -10.79 -0.95 -2.59
CA VAL A 105 -10.90 0.51 -2.64
C VAL A 105 -11.29 1.08 -1.27
N GLN A 106 -12.29 0.50 -0.60
CA GLN A 106 -12.68 0.96 0.74
C GLN A 106 -11.56 0.79 1.76
N ALA A 107 -10.82 -0.33 1.73
CA ALA A 107 -9.67 -0.55 2.60
C ALA A 107 -8.58 0.50 2.37
N ALA A 108 -8.24 0.82 1.12
CA ALA A 108 -7.27 1.87 0.79
C ALA A 108 -7.72 3.24 1.30
N MET A 109 -8.99 3.60 1.12
CA MET A 109 -9.53 4.86 1.61
C MET A 109 -9.59 4.94 3.14
N TYR A 110 -9.84 3.83 3.85
CA TYR A 110 -9.70 3.79 5.31
C TYR A 110 -8.25 3.98 5.75
N GLY A 111 -7.29 3.34 5.05
CA GLY A 111 -5.87 3.54 5.33
C GLY A 111 -5.43 5.00 5.17
N ASP A 112 -5.85 5.65 4.09
CA ASP A 112 -5.58 7.08 3.85
C ASP A 112 -6.21 7.96 4.94
N LEU A 113 -7.46 7.67 5.34
CA LEU A 113 -8.10 8.38 6.43
C LEU A 113 -7.32 8.23 7.74
N PHE A 114 -6.88 7.00 8.09
CA PHE A 114 -6.10 6.78 9.30
C PHE A 114 -4.77 7.53 9.26
N MET A 115 -4.04 7.52 8.15
CA MET A 115 -2.83 8.34 8.05
C MET A 115 -3.12 9.82 8.35
N ARG A 116 -4.22 10.36 7.81
CA ARG A 116 -4.60 11.76 8.05
C ARG A 116 -4.96 12.04 9.50
N VAL A 117 -5.82 11.22 10.12
CA VAL A 117 -6.27 11.50 11.49
C VAL A 117 -5.20 11.17 12.53
N VAL A 118 -4.46 10.07 12.35
CA VAL A 118 -3.39 9.66 13.28
C VAL A 118 -2.24 10.67 13.28
N TYR A 119 -1.68 10.99 12.12
CA TYR A 119 -0.53 11.90 12.03
C TYR A 119 -0.87 13.34 12.41
N ARG A 120 -2.15 13.72 12.32
CA ARG A 120 -2.63 15.03 12.77
C ARG A 120 -2.93 15.08 14.26
N THR A 121 -3.32 13.98 14.90
CA THR A 121 -3.74 13.94 16.30
C THR A 121 -2.61 13.53 17.23
N ARG A 122 -1.88 12.47 16.89
CA ARG A 122 -0.84 11.85 17.73
C ARG A 122 0.25 12.83 18.21
N PRO A 123 0.79 13.75 17.38
CA PRO A 123 1.80 14.70 17.84
C PRO A 123 1.30 15.69 18.91
N TYR A 124 -0.02 15.86 19.03
CA TYR A 124 -0.65 16.83 19.89
C TYR A 124 -1.42 16.21 21.08
N GLU A 125 -1.61 14.89 21.12
CA GLU A 125 -2.40 14.22 22.16
C GLU A 125 -1.92 14.57 23.58
N VAL A 126 -2.87 14.75 24.50
CA VAL A 126 -2.58 14.99 25.92
C VAL A 126 -2.16 13.69 26.61
N ASN A 127 -2.91 12.62 26.34
CA ASN A 127 -2.66 11.30 26.89
C ASN A 127 -1.91 10.47 25.85
N HIS A 128 -0.63 10.22 26.08
CA HIS A 128 0.21 9.49 25.14
C HIS A 128 -0.33 8.07 24.86
N GLY A 129 -0.46 7.74 23.57
CA GLY A 129 -0.93 6.44 23.09
C GLY A 129 -2.45 6.33 22.90
N GLU A 130 -3.23 7.36 23.22
CA GLU A 130 -4.68 7.36 23.03
C GLU A 130 -5.06 7.29 21.54
N THR A 131 -4.32 8.00 20.71
CA THR A 131 -4.47 7.99 19.25
C THR A 131 -4.22 6.59 18.66
N ASP A 132 -3.13 5.94 19.07
CA ASP A 132 -2.76 4.61 18.57
C ASP A 132 -3.75 3.53 19.06
N ALA A 133 -4.21 3.63 20.28
CA ALA A 133 -5.24 2.73 20.83
C ALA A 133 -6.58 2.86 20.07
N LEU A 134 -6.98 4.09 19.75
CA LEU A 134 -8.19 4.34 18.96
C LEU A 134 -8.03 3.85 17.51
N HIS A 135 -6.86 4.06 16.90
CA HIS A 135 -6.54 3.52 15.59
C HIS A 135 -6.67 2.00 15.58
N LYS A 136 -6.04 1.31 16.51
CA LYS A 136 -6.09 -0.16 16.60
C LYS A 136 -7.51 -0.69 16.78
N LYS A 137 -8.32 -0.06 17.64
CA LYS A 137 -9.73 -0.40 17.80
C LYS A 137 -10.51 -0.34 16.49
N TRP A 138 -10.30 0.71 15.71
CA TRP A 138 -10.99 0.89 14.43
C TRP A 138 -10.45 -0.05 13.35
N GLU A 139 -9.14 -0.26 13.29
CA GLU A 139 -8.51 -1.21 12.37
C GLU A 139 -9.11 -2.61 12.55
N ASP A 140 -9.14 -3.14 13.77
CA ASP A 140 -9.67 -4.46 14.08
C ASP A 140 -11.15 -4.58 13.67
N LYS A 141 -11.93 -3.54 13.98
CA LYS A 141 -13.35 -3.50 13.61
C LYS A 141 -13.54 -3.51 12.09
N LEU A 142 -12.81 -2.68 11.34
CA LEU A 142 -12.95 -2.58 9.89
C LEU A 142 -12.46 -3.84 9.19
N CYS A 143 -11.38 -4.45 9.65
CA CYS A 143 -10.90 -5.73 9.15
C CYS A 143 -11.97 -6.82 9.32
N ALA A 144 -12.60 -6.92 10.50
CA ALA A 144 -13.68 -7.85 10.75
C ALA A 144 -14.92 -7.56 9.86
N GLU A 145 -15.31 -6.30 9.71
CA GLU A 145 -16.45 -5.91 8.86
C GLU A 145 -16.22 -6.27 7.38
N LEU A 146 -15.02 -6.03 6.86
CA LEU A 146 -14.65 -6.37 5.48
C LEU A 146 -14.56 -7.89 5.27
N ALA A 147 -14.03 -8.62 6.24
CA ALA A 147 -14.00 -10.09 6.22
C ALA A 147 -15.43 -10.67 6.15
N ASP A 148 -16.33 -10.15 6.98
CA ASP A 148 -17.75 -10.54 7.03
C ASP A 148 -18.60 -10.03 5.85
N ASN A 149 -17.99 -9.44 4.83
CA ASN A 149 -18.71 -8.82 3.70
C ASN A 149 -19.63 -7.64 4.08
N LYS A 150 -19.35 -6.94 5.17
CA LYS A 150 -20.10 -5.77 5.64
C LYS A 150 -19.52 -4.47 5.07
N PHE A 151 -19.64 -4.23 3.76
CA PHE A 151 -18.99 -3.12 3.03
C PHE A 151 -19.94 -2.19 2.26
N GLY A 152 -21.23 -2.18 2.58
CA GLY A 152 -22.22 -1.32 1.89
C GLY A 152 -21.91 0.19 2.06
N MET A 153 -22.19 1.00 1.02
CA MET A 153 -21.88 2.44 0.97
C MET A 153 -22.41 3.24 2.18
N LYS A 154 -23.61 2.91 2.68
CA LYS A 154 -24.17 3.57 3.87
C LYS A 154 -23.31 3.32 5.11
N ARG A 155 -22.87 2.07 5.31
CA ARG A 155 -21.98 1.70 6.41
C ARG A 155 -20.63 2.36 6.28
N TYR A 156 -20.06 2.32 5.09
CA TYR A 156 -18.79 2.97 4.77
C TYR A 156 -18.82 4.46 5.16
N LYS A 157 -19.79 5.23 4.66
CA LYS A 157 -19.93 6.66 5.00
C LYS A 157 -20.13 6.89 6.50
N ASN A 158 -20.88 6.02 7.18
CA ASN A 158 -21.09 6.15 8.62
C ASN A 158 -19.80 5.86 9.41
N ASN A 159 -19.01 4.88 8.99
CA ASN A 159 -17.71 4.58 9.61
C ASN A 159 -16.73 5.74 9.42
N LEU A 160 -16.62 6.32 8.20
CA LEU A 160 -15.77 7.51 7.97
C LEU A 160 -16.11 8.64 8.92
N ARG A 161 -17.42 8.96 9.07
CA ARG A 161 -17.87 10.02 9.98
C ARG A 161 -17.48 9.73 11.43
N LYS A 162 -17.77 8.52 11.91
CA LYS A 162 -17.47 8.12 13.28
C LYS A 162 -15.97 8.12 13.58
N ILE A 163 -15.14 7.70 12.64
CA ILE A 163 -13.68 7.76 12.80
C ILE A 163 -13.26 9.20 13.04
N VAL A 164 -13.70 10.13 12.18
CA VAL A 164 -13.34 11.55 12.33
C VAL A 164 -13.86 12.11 13.66
N GLU A 165 -15.13 11.85 14.00
CA GLU A 165 -15.73 12.31 15.25
C GLU A 165 -14.98 11.80 16.50
N GLU A 166 -14.59 10.51 16.51
CA GLU A 166 -13.87 9.92 17.64
C GLU A 166 -12.42 10.44 17.74
N PHE A 167 -11.73 10.67 16.61
CA PHE A 167 -10.38 11.28 16.63
C PHE A 167 -10.42 12.76 17.00
N ASP A 168 -11.42 13.53 16.54
CA ASP A 168 -11.59 14.93 16.92
C ASP A 168 -11.94 15.10 18.42
N ALA A 169 -12.47 14.06 19.06
CA ALA A 169 -12.76 14.06 20.50
C ALA A 169 -11.54 13.79 21.39
N ILE A 170 -10.40 13.35 20.83
CA ILE A 170 -9.16 13.15 21.59
C ILE A 170 -8.66 14.51 22.09
N PRO A 171 -8.39 14.65 23.41
CA PRO A 171 -7.82 15.88 23.96
C PRO A 171 -6.44 16.17 23.37
N VAL A 172 -6.26 17.35 22.80
CA VAL A 172 -5.01 17.81 22.20
C VAL A 172 -4.47 19.06 22.88
N LYS A 173 -3.15 19.19 22.90
CA LYS A 173 -2.45 20.38 23.40
C LYS A 173 -2.59 21.53 22.40
N ASP A 174 -2.85 22.73 22.91
CA ASP A 174 -2.89 23.95 22.08
C ASP A 174 -1.46 24.47 21.81
N ILE A 175 -0.74 23.73 20.96
CA ILE A 175 0.62 24.06 20.52
C ILE A 175 0.70 23.98 19.00
N LYS A 176 1.63 24.74 18.41
CA LYS A 176 1.92 24.67 16.97
C LYS A 176 3.22 23.93 16.75
N LYS A 177 3.19 22.92 15.92
CA LYS A 177 4.38 22.20 15.46
C LYS A 177 4.65 22.51 13.97
N PRO A 178 5.92 22.50 13.53
CA PRO A 178 6.24 22.60 12.12
C PRO A 178 5.64 21.39 11.38
N ARG A 179 5.03 21.64 10.22
CA ARG A 179 4.45 20.59 9.37
C ARG A 179 5.45 20.22 8.29
N VAL A 180 5.81 18.94 8.22
CA VAL A 180 6.80 18.41 7.29
C VAL A 180 6.14 17.45 6.32
N GLY A 181 6.17 17.80 5.02
CA GLY A 181 5.64 16.96 3.95
C GLY A 181 6.59 15.81 3.60
N ILE A 182 6.12 14.58 3.67
CA ILE A 182 6.87 13.38 3.26
C ILE A 182 6.52 13.08 1.81
N VAL A 183 7.48 13.17 0.92
CA VAL A 183 7.34 12.93 -0.52
C VAL A 183 8.40 11.94 -1.00
N GLY A 184 8.17 11.32 -2.15
CA GLY A 184 9.14 10.41 -2.76
C GLY A 184 8.49 9.25 -3.49
N GLU A 185 9.27 8.19 -3.69
CA GLU A 185 8.83 6.95 -4.32
C GLU A 185 7.75 6.27 -3.44
N ILE A 186 6.74 5.68 -4.07
CA ILE A 186 5.52 5.25 -3.38
C ILE A 186 5.79 4.20 -2.28
N LEU A 187 6.56 3.15 -2.54
CA LEU A 187 6.86 2.13 -1.53
C LEU A 187 7.72 2.72 -0.42
N VAL A 188 8.78 3.44 -0.77
CA VAL A 188 9.69 4.05 0.22
C VAL A 188 8.94 5.04 1.12
N LYS A 189 8.05 5.83 0.55
CA LYS A 189 7.25 6.80 1.31
C LYS A 189 6.36 6.14 2.38
N PHE A 190 5.71 5.02 2.04
CA PHE A 190 4.75 4.35 2.93
C PHE A 190 5.34 3.25 3.80
N SER A 191 6.56 2.77 3.52
CA SER A 191 7.19 1.68 4.27
C SER A 191 8.14 2.21 5.33
N PRO A 192 7.87 2.05 6.63
CA PRO A 192 8.77 2.48 7.71
C PRO A 192 10.18 1.90 7.56
N THR A 193 10.31 0.63 7.22
CA THR A 193 11.63 -0.01 6.99
C THR A 193 12.38 0.64 5.84
N ALA A 194 11.70 1.04 4.77
CA ALA A 194 12.35 1.62 3.59
C ALA A 194 12.75 3.09 3.80
N ASN A 195 12.11 3.80 4.73
CA ASN A 195 12.34 5.22 5.01
C ASN A 195 12.95 5.50 6.39
N ASN A 196 13.46 4.47 7.07
CA ASN A 196 14.04 4.57 8.41
C ASN A 196 13.07 5.16 9.44
N ASP A 197 11.82 4.72 9.39
CA ASP A 197 10.75 5.13 10.33
C ASP A 197 10.58 6.66 10.43
N LEU A 198 10.60 7.31 9.27
CA LEU A 198 10.65 8.77 9.13
C LEU A 198 9.52 9.50 9.85
N VAL A 199 8.30 8.93 9.88
CA VAL A 199 7.17 9.56 10.58
C VAL A 199 7.44 9.66 12.07
N ASN A 200 7.83 8.56 12.72
CA ASN A 200 8.13 8.54 14.14
C ASN A 200 9.35 9.42 14.47
N LEU A 201 10.36 9.45 13.60
CA LEU A 201 11.49 10.36 13.75
C LEU A 201 11.05 11.82 13.74
N LEU A 202 10.24 12.25 12.75
CA LEU A 202 9.72 13.62 12.68
C LEU A 202 8.90 14.01 13.90
N GLU A 203 8.04 13.11 14.38
CA GLU A 203 7.22 13.35 15.57
C GLU A 203 8.08 13.45 16.85
N SER A 204 9.13 12.62 16.99
CA SER A 204 10.06 12.69 18.11
C SER A 204 10.87 13.98 18.14
N GLU A 205 11.17 14.54 16.97
CA GLU A 205 11.82 15.85 16.80
C GLU A 205 10.83 17.03 16.93
N GLY A 206 9.58 16.76 17.25
CA GLY A 206 8.57 17.77 17.51
C GLY A 206 7.84 18.33 16.30
N ALA A 207 7.87 17.64 15.15
CA ALA A 207 7.14 18.01 13.95
C ALA A 207 5.80 17.26 13.81
N GLU A 208 4.94 17.76 12.92
CA GLU A 208 3.75 17.04 12.40
C GLU A 208 4.09 16.48 11.02
N ALA A 209 4.04 15.17 10.85
CA ALA A 209 4.24 14.53 9.56
C ALA A 209 3.00 14.68 8.68
N VAL A 210 3.19 15.06 7.42
CA VAL A 210 2.11 15.19 6.42
C VAL A 210 2.44 14.31 5.23
N MET A 211 1.61 13.29 4.99
CA MET A 211 1.81 12.34 3.90
C MET A 211 0.66 12.43 2.90
N PRO A 212 0.94 12.54 1.58
CA PRO A 212 -0.08 12.43 0.54
C PRO A 212 -0.73 11.05 0.56
N ASP A 213 -2.03 10.99 0.25
CA ASP A 213 -2.80 9.76 0.25
C ASP A 213 -2.32 8.76 -0.82
N LEU A 214 -2.53 7.47 -0.57
CA LEU A 214 -2.31 6.42 -1.57
C LEU A 214 -3.31 6.53 -2.72
N VAL A 215 -4.57 6.88 -2.43
CA VAL A 215 -5.60 7.07 -3.44
C VAL A 215 -5.27 8.21 -4.39
N ASP A 216 -4.61 9.27 -3.93
CA ASP A 216 -4.15 10.38 -4.78
C ASP A 216 -3.18 9.91 -5.87
N PHE A 217 -2.35 8.91 -5.59
CA PHE A 217 -1.49 8.29 -6.59
C PHE A 217 -2.29 7.65 -7.74
N PHE A 218 -3.37 6.96 -7.43
CA PHE A 218 -4.25 6.38 -8.45
C PHE A 218 -5.02 7.45 -9.21
N LEU A 219 -5.56 8.46 -8.52
CA LEU A 219 -6.23 9.61 -9.15
C LEU A 219 -5.29 10.37 -10.09
N TYR A 220 -4.04 10.56 -9.71
CA TYR A 220 -3.02 11.12 -10.57
C TYR A 220 -2.82 10.26 -11.84
N GLY A 221 -2.79 8.94 -11.71
CA GLY A 221 -2.70 8.02 -12.85
C GLY A 221 -3.85 8.22 -13.85
N PHE A 222 -5.08 8.36 -13.37
CA PHE A 222 -6.25 8.65 -14.20
C PHE A 222 -6.15 10.03 -14.87
N ARG A 223 -5.77 11.06 -14.12
CA ARG A 223 -5.59 12.42 -14.68
C ARG A 223 -4.49 12.46 -15.74
N ASN A 224 -3.39 11.76 -15.51
CA ASN A 224 -2.29 11.65 -16.47
C ASN A 224 -2.74 10.96 -17.79
N SER A 225 -3.62 9.98 -17.72
CA SER A 225 -4.20 9.34 -18.90
C SER A 225 -5.02 10.34 -19.75
N THR A 226 -5.79 11.20 -19.10
CA THR A 226 -6.54 12.30 -19.77
C THR A 226 -5.58 13.29 -20.42
N PHE A 227 -4.55 13.72 -19.68
CA PHE A 227 -3.52 14.62 -20.22
C PHE A 227 -2.80 14.04 -21.46
N LYS A 228 -2.42 12.77 -21.39
CA LYS A 228 -1.77 12.07 -22.53
C LYS A 228 -2.68 12.00 -23.74
N ALA A 229 -3.98 11.77 -23.57
CA ALA A 229 -4.93 11.76 -24.67
C ALA A 229 -5.09 13.14 -25.30
N GLU A 230 -5.18 14.21 -24.48
CA GLU A 230 -5.35 15.59 -24.94
C GLU A 230 -4.09 16.16 -25.61
N LYS A 231 -2.90 15.88 -25.05
CA LYS A 231 -1.65 16.51 -25.48
C LYS A 231 -0.79 15.65 -26.39
N LEU A 232 -0.88 14.32 -26.29
CA LEU A 232 -0.03 13.38 -27.02
C LEU A 232 -0.80 12.50 -28.01
N GLY A 233 -2.10 12.73 -28.21
CA GLY A 233 -2.91 12.02 -29.21
C GLY A 233 -3.20 10.55 -28.88
N PHE A 234 -3.09 10.13 -27.60
CA PHE A 234 -3.46 8.78 -27.18
C PHE A 234 -4.97 8.53 -27.33
N LYS A 235 -5.36 7.26 -27.54
CA LYS A 235 -6.76 6.89 -27.82
C LYS A 235 -7.74 7.40 -26.75
N LYS A 236 -8.83 8.05 -27.18
CA LYS A 236 -9.89 8.60 -26.32
C LYS A 236 -10.62 7.55 -25.45
N SER A 237 -10.55 6.25 -25.77
CA SER A 237 -11.16 5.19 -24.95
C SER A 237 -10.55 5.10 -23.54
N SER A 238 -9.29 5.45 -23.36
CA SER A 238 -8.65 5.53 -22.05
C SER A 238 -9.14 6.71 -21.21
N VAL A 239 -9.64 7.78 -21.87
CA VAL A 239 -10.17 8.97 -21.21
C VAL A 239 -11.54 8.71 -20.58
N ILE A 240 -12.40 7.92 -21.22
CA ILE A 240 -13.75 7.61 -20.71
C ILE A 240 -13.65 6.87 -19.39
N LEU A 241 -12.77 5.85 -19.29
CA LEU A 241 -12.55 5.10 -18.07
C LEU A 241 -11.98 5.99 -16.95
N SER A 242 -11.04 6.89 -17.28
CA SER A 242 -10.44 7.82 -16.32
C SER A 242 -11.44 8.87 -15.82
N THR A 243 -12.33 9.34 -16.66
CA THR A 243 -13.36 10.34 -16.28
C THR A 243 -14.43 9.74 -15.35
N ILE A 244 -14.75 8.45 -15.51
CA ILE A 244 -15.68 7.73 -14.61
C ILE A 244 -15.02 7.47 -13.25
N GLY A 245 -13.71 7.21 -13.21
CA GLY A 245 -12.98 6.95 -11.96
C GLY A 245 -12.70 8.19 -11.11
N ILE A 246 -12.85 9.40 -11.67
CA ILE A 246 -12.65 10.68 -10.96
C ILE A 246 -13.98 11.27 -10.42
N LYS A 247 -15.14 10.84 -10.94
CA LYS A 247 -16.47 11.20 -10.44
C LYS A 247 -16.95 10.24 -9.36
#